data_ef9eeb86977b2c1f0fd13ba6d25bdf43
#
_entry.id   ef9eeb86977b2c1f0fd13ba6d25bdf43
#
_cell.length_a   1.000
_cell.length_b   1.000
_cell.length_c   1.000
_cell.angle_alpha   90.00
_cell.angle_beta   90.00
_cell.angle_gamma   90.00
#
_symmetry.space_group_name_H-M   'P 1'
#
loop_
_entity.id
_entity.type
_entity.pdbx_description
1 polymer ?
#
loop_
_entity_poly.entity_id
_entity_poly.type
_entity_poly.pdbx_seq_one_letter_code
_entity_poly.pdbx_strand_id
1 'polypeptide(L)'
;LYAALDCAAVAAIHPFYTASVREFEQAGRPIVGSAPVGHEGTQAWLAHLGQTLGVAKKQVGAAQNAAQQAWRQVIEQGARLDGRITLSGYEGSELLVGRLLVELGADLRYVGSACPATAHNADDAAWLQAHGVQVQFRASLEQDLEAMRAYQPQLTIGTTPVVQAAKEARIPSLYFTNLISARPLMGAAGAGSLVQVMQAAMANQARFDTMSAFFGEVGQGDGAGVWRDPPTEHAGFRKEQRRLRDKAAKRRKAEEMI
;
A
#
# COMPACT_ATOMS: atom_id res chain seq x y z
N LEU A 1 -5.28 -3.08 30.72
CA LEU A 1 -4.82 -4.33 30.08
C LEU A 1 -5.56 -5.55 30.66
N TYR A 2 -5.64 -5.74 31.99
CA TYR A 2 -6.30 -6.91 32.58
C TYR A 2 -7.78 -7.03 32.20
N ALA A 3 -8.53 -5.92 32.09
CA ALA A 3 -9.91 -5.95 31.60
C ALA A 3 -10.08 -6.47 30.17
N ALA A 4 -9.05 -6.38 29.33
CA ALA A 4 -9.07 -6.94 27.99
C ALA A 4 -9.04 -8.48 27.99
N LEU A 5 -8.59 -9.12 29.07
CA LEU A 5 -8.63 -10.57 29.22
C LEU A 5 -10.05 -11.13 29.44
N ASP A 6 -11.02 -10.27 29.73
CA ASP A 6 -12.43 -10.67 29.87
C ASP A 6 -13.19 -10.70 28.53
N CYS A 7 -12.50 -10.44 27.41
CA CYS A 7 -13.10 -10.49 26.08
C CYS A 7 -13.54 -11.92 25.71
N ALA A 8 -14.58 -12.03 24.87
CA ALA A 8 -15.06 -13.32 24.36
C ALA A 8 -14.13 -13.92 23.31
N ALA A 9 -13.45 -13.07 22.53
CA ALA A 9 -12.46 -13.44 21.54
C ALA A 9 -11.57 -12.23 21.22
N VAL A 10 -10.43 -12.47 20.58
CA VAL A 10 -9.50 -11.45 20.11
C VAL A 10 -9.45 -11.47 18.58
N ALA A 11 -9.74 -10.35 17.94
CA ALA A 11 -9.57 -10.18 16.51
C ALA A 11 -8.13 -9.76 16.19
N ALA A 12 -7.32 -10.69 15.70
CA ALA A 12 -5.92 -10.46 15.35
C ALA A 12 -5.82 -9.89 13.93
N ILE A 13 -6.32 -8.67 13.74
CA ILE A 13 -6.46 -8.03 12.43
C ILE A 13 -5.15 -7.49 11.85
N HIS A 14 -4.06 -7.53 12.60
CA HIS A 14 -2.75 -7.10 12.13
C HIS A 14 -1.70 -8.19 12.41
N PRO A 15 -1.11 -8.79 11.38
CA PRO A 15 -0.25 -9.97 11.53
C PRO A 15 1.09 -9.70 12.24
N PHE A 16 1.42 -8.45 12.51
CA PHE A 16 2.66 -8.07 13.19
C PHE A 16 2.61 -8.26 14.73
N TYR A 17 1.44 -8.14 15.35
CA TYR A 17 1.30 -8.17 16.82
C TYR A 17 1.26 -9.58 17.42
N THR A 18 2.15 -10.46 16.96
CA THR A 18 2.18 -11.88 17.38
C THR A 18 2.43 -12.09 18.87
N ALA A 19 3.23 -11.24 19.51
CA ALA A 19 3.49 -11.33 20.94
C ALA A 19 2.22 -11.07 21.76
N SER A 20 1.48 -10.00 21.44
CA SER A 20 0.21 -9.69 22.11
C SER A 20 -0.84 -10.78 21.90
N VAL A 21 -0.95 -11.32 20.69
CA VAL A 21 -1.87 -12.42 20.37
C VAL A 21 -1.53 -13.64 21.21
N ARG A 22 -0.26 -14.00 21.35
CA ARG A 22 0.20 -15.13 22.16
C ARG A 22 -0.21 -15.00 23.63
N GLU A 23 -0.12 -13.80 24.20
CA GLU A 23 -0.56 -13.56 25.59
C GLU A 23 -2.06 -13.86 25.78
N PHE A 24 -2.89 -13.49 24.80
CA PHE A 24 -4.31 -13.80 24.85
C PHE A 24 -4.57 -15.30 24.64
N GLU A 25 -3.85 -15.96 23.76
CA GLU A 25 -3.92 -17.42 23.55
C GLU A 25 -3.56 -18.16 24.83
N GLN A 26 -2.48 -17.77 25.52
CA GLN A 26 -2.07 -18.34 26.81
C GLN A 26 -3.10 -18.10 27.92
N ALA A 27 -3.82 -17.00 27.85
CA ALA A 27 -4.96 -16.72 28.73
C ALA A 27 -6.25 -17.47 28.33
N GLY A 28 -6.18 -18.38 27.36
CA GLY A 28 -7.31 -19.18 26.90
C GLY A 28 -8.35 -18.40 26.09
N ARG A 29 -7.99 -17.28 25.51
CA ARG A 29 -8.90 -16.50 24.68
C ARG A 29 -8.83 -16.96 23.23
N PRO A 30 -9.98 -17.26 22.60
CA PRO A 30 -10.02 -17.61 21.18
C PRO A 30 -9.51 -16.47 20.30
N ILE A 31 -8.73 -16.79 19.29
CA ILE A 31 -8.21 -15.82 18.33
C ILE A 31 -8.97 -15.95 17.03
N VAL A 32 -9.49 -14.83 16.52
CA VAL A 32 -10.01 -14.70 15.17
C VAL A 32 -8.91 -14.08 14.32
N GLY A 33 -8.28 -14.91 13.51
CA GLY A 33 -7.15 -14.50 12.67
C GLY A 33 -7.59 -13.97 11.31
N SER A 34 -6.60 -13.45 10.60
CA SER A 34 -6.66 -12.60 9.43
C SER A 34 -7.53 -11.36 9.64
N ALA A 35 -7.65 -10.52 8.63
CA ALA A 35 -8.40 -9.28 8.69
C ALA A 35 -9.50 -9.25 7.62
N PRO A 36 -10.61 -8.51 7.81
CA PRO A 36 -11.68 -8.41 6.82
C PRO A 36 -11.24 -7.47 5.67
N VAL A 37 -10.22 -7.85 4.93
CA VAL A 37 -9.67 -7.10 3.79
C VAL A 37 -10.04 -7.82 2.50
N GLY A 38 -10.52 -7.05 1.51
CA GLY A 38 -11.04 -7.60 0.28
C GLY A 38 -12.39 -8.30 0.46
N HIS A 39 -12.88 -8.94 -0.59
CA HIS A 39 -14.12 -9.70 -0.57
C HIS A 39 -13.97 -11.04 0.14
N GLU A 40 -13.06 -11.89 -0.36
CA GLU A 40 -12.86 -13.23 0.18
C GLU A 40 -12.34 -13.19 1.63
N GLY A 41 -11.39 -12.30 1.93
CA GLY A 41 -10.89 -12.11 3.28
C GLY A 41 -11.99 -11.71 4.26
N THR A 42 -12.90 -10.82 3.85
CA THR A 42 -14.06 -10.42 4.67
C THR A 42 -15.05 -11.57 4.89
N GLN A 43 -15.32 -12.37 3.86
CA GLN A 43 -16.21 -13.53 3.97
C GLN A 43 -15.64 -14.59 4.93
N ALA A 44 -14.37 -14.91 4.79
CA ALA A 44 -13.66 -15.86 5.65
C ALA A 44 -13.60 -15.38 7.10
N TRP A 45 -13.28 -14.10 7.30
CA TRP A 45 -13.21 -13.50 8.64
C TRP A 45 -14.57 -13.53 9.37
N LEU A 46 -15.66 -13.19 8.68
CA LEU A 46 -17.02 -13.25 9.23
C LEU A 46 -17.42 -14.69 9.60
N ALA A 47 -17.07 -15.67 8.76
CA ALA A 47 -17.32 -17.08 9.05
C ALA A 47 -16.56 -17.54 10.30
N HIS A 48 -15.27 -17.22 10.40
CA HIS A 48 -14.42 -17.57 11.54
C HIS A 48 -14.91 -16.89 12.83
N LEU A 49 -15.22 -15.60 12.76
CA LEU A 49 -15.79 -14.86 13.90
C LEU A 49 -17.10 -15.49 14.38
N GLY A 50 -18.00 -15.82 13.45
CA GLY A 50 -19.26 -16.47 13.76
C GLY A 50 -19.09 -17.84 14.42
N GLN A 51 -18.16 -18.64 13.94
CA GLN A 51 -17.82 -19.94 14.53
C GLN A 51 -17.25 -19.77 15.93
N THR A 52 -16.30 -18.87 16.12
CA THR A 52 -15.60 -18.62 17.39
C THR A 52 -16.56 -18.15 18.48
N LEU A 53 -17.50 -17.28 18.12
CA LEU A 53 -18.48 -16.72 19.08
C LEU A 53 -19.80 -17.51 19.16
N GLY A 54 -19.93 -18.63 18.45
CA GLY A 54 -21.16 -19.43 18.44
C GLY A 54 -22.37 -18.69 17.85
N VAL A 55 -22.15 -17.75 16.90
CA VAL A 55 -23.23 -16.98 16.27
C VAL A 55 -24.03 -17.88 15.33
N ALA A 56 -25.35 -17.73 15.32
CA ALA A 56 -26.22 -18.52 14.46
C ALA A 56 -25.87 -18.32 12.97
N LYS A 57 -25.82 -19.44 12.21
CA LYS A 57 -25.46 -19.43 10.76
C LYS A 57 -26.28 -18.42 9.95
N LYS A 58 -27.55 -18.23 10.30
CA LYS A 58 -28.43 -17.23 9.64
C LYS A 58 -27.91 -15.80 9.81
N GLN A 59 -27.40 -15.45 10.98
CA GLN A 59 -26.86 -14.11 11.26
C GLN A 59 -25.51 -13.90 10.55
N VAL A 60 -24.65 -14.92 10.55
CA VAL A 60 -23.37 -14.89 9.81
C VAL A 60 -23.65 -14.71 8.32
N GLY A 61 -24.59 -15.50 7.75
CA GLY A 61 -24.96 -15.38 6.35
C GLY A 61 -25.57 -14.01 5.98
N ALA A 62 -26.33 -13.40 6.89
CA ALA A 62 -26.84 -12.04 6.68
C ALA A 62 -25.71 -11.00 6.64
N ALA A 63 -24.71 -11.10 7.54
CA ALA A 63 -23.54 -10.22 7.55
C ALA A 63 -22.68 -10.42 6.28
N GLN A 64 -22.47 -11.67 5.87
CA GLN A 64 -21.74 -12.00 4.64
C GLN A 64 -22.44 -11.45 3.39
N ASN A 65 -23.77 -11.56 3.29
CA ASN A 65 -24.55 -11.01 2.19
C ASN A 65 -24.46 -9.47 2.15
N ALA A 66 -24.55 -8.81 3.30
CA ALA A 66 -24.39 -7.36 3.38
C ALA A 66 -23.00 -6.91 2.93
N ALA A 67 -21.95 -7.60 3.37
CA ALA A 67 -20.58 -7.33 2.94
C ALA A 67 -20.40 -7.55 1.42
N GLN A 68 -20.99 -8.60 0.87
CA GLN A 68 -20.97 -8.87 -0.56
C GLN A 68 -21.70 -7.79 -1.38
N GLN A 69 -22.83 -7.32 -0.90
CA GLN A 69 -23.56 -6.22 -1.56
C GLN A 69 -22.74 -4.93 -1.58
N ALA A 70 -22.14 -4.57 -0.44
CA ALA A 70 -21.26 -3.41 -0.35
C ALA A 70 -20.05 -3.52 -1.29
N TRP A 71 -19.45 -4.71 -1.39
CA TRP A 71 -18.37 -4.98 -2.34
C TRP A 71 -18.80 -4.78 -3.79
N ARG A 72 -19.95 -5.36 -4.18
CA ARG A 72 -20.48 -5.20 -5.55
C ARG A 72 -20.70 -3.73 -5.90
N GLN A 73 -21.27 -2.94 -4.98
CA GLN A 73 -21.46 -1.51 -5.20
C GLN A 73 -20.17 -0.77 -5.47
N VAL A 74 -19.11 -1.07 -4.72
CA VAL A 74 -17.79 -0.45 -4.92
C VAL A 74 -17.20 -0.83 -6.28
N ILE A 75 -17.34 -2.09 -6.70
CA ILE A 75 -16.89 -2.55 -8.02
C ILE A 75 -17.70 -1.89 -9.15
N GLU A 76 -19.02 -1.76 -9.01
CA GLU A 76 -19.90 -1.09 -9.97
C GLU A 76 -19.60 0.40 -10.09
N GLN A 77 -19.13 1.03 -9.02
CA GLN A 77 -18.65 2.42 -9.01
C GLN A 77 -17.24 2.60 -9.62
N GLY A 78 -16.66 1.54 -10.18
CA GLY A 78 -15.38 1.59 -10.89
C GLY A 78 -14.15 1.29 -10.04
N ALA A 79 -14.32 0.68 -8.87
CA ALA A 79 -13.19 0.23 -8.05
C ALA A 79 -12.52 -1.00 -8.68
N ARG A 80 -11.82 -0.79 -9.78
CA ARG A 80 -11.02 -1.80 -10.48
C ARG A 80 -9.64 -1.25 -10.75
N LEU A 81 -8.66 -2.14 -10.73
CA LEU A 81 -7.29 -1.82 -11.10
C LEU A 81 -6.91 -2.66 -12.31
N ASP A 82 -6.43 -1.98 -13.33
CA ASP A 82 -5.88 -2.62 -14.51
C ASP A 82 -4.42 -2.19 -14.66
N GLY A 83 -3.53 -3.13 -14.50
CA GLY A 83 -2.10 -2.85 -14.62
C GLY A 83 -1.23 -3.67 -13.71
N ARG A 84 0.04 -3.74 -14.10
CA ARG A 84 1.06 -4.45 -13.34
C ARG A 84 1.51 -3.64 -12.14
N ILE A 85 1.51 -4.28 -10.96
CA ILE A 85 1.87 -3.65 -9.69
C ILE A 85 2.94 -4.46 -8.97
N THR A 86 3.88 -3.76 -8.33
CA THR A 86 4.76 -4.31 -7.29
C THR A 86 4.48 -3.60 -5.97
N LEU A 87 4.49 -4.36 -4.89
CA LEU A 87 4.18 -3.88 -3.55
C LEU A 87 5.31 -4.26 -2.59
N SER A 88 5.77 -3.34 -1.79
CA SER A 88 6.72 -3.61 -0.70
C SER A 88 6.45 -2.72 0.51
N GLY A 89 6.82 -3.22 1.70
CA GLY A 89 6.62 -2.48 2.94
C GLY A 89 7.32 -3.13 4.13
N TYR A 90 7.10 -2.56 5.30
CA TYR A 90 7.74 -2.99 6.55
C TYR A 90 6.76 -3.02 7.74
N GLU A 91 5.47 -2.89 7.50
CA GLU A 91 4.46 -2.77 8.56
C GLU A 91 3.71 -4.08 8.84
N GLY A 92 3.83 -5.08 7.96
CA GLY A 92 3.21 -6.39 8.12
C GLY A 92 1.83 -6.54 7.48
N SER A 93 1.22 -5.46 6.99
CA SER A 93 -0.07 -5.49 6.28
C SER A 93 0.07 -5.62 4.76
N GLU A 94 1.28 -5.78 4.25
CA GLU A 94 1.56 -5.85 2.81
C GLU A 94 0.78 -6.98 2.12
N LEU A 95 0.69 -8.15 2.76
CA LEU A 95 -0.02 -9.28 2.19
C LEU A 95 -1.53 -9.01 2.11
N LEU A 96 -2.10 -8.36 3.12
CA LEU A 96 -3.51 -7.98 3.12
C LEU A 96 -3.83 -6.98 2.01
N VAL A 97 -2.97 -5.97 1.83
CA VAL A 97 -3.09 -5.03 0.71
C VAL A 97 -2.90 -5.77 -0.62
N GLY A 98 -1.94 -6.69 -0.71
CA GLY A 98 -1.71 -7.51 -1.89
C GLY A 98 -2.94 -8.31 -2.29
N ARG A 99 -3.63 -8.97 -1.35
CA ARG A 99 -4.90 -9.66 -1.61
C ARG A 99 -5.95 -8.73 -2.17
N LEU A 100 -6.12 -7.56 -1.53
CA LEU A 100 -7.06 -6.56 -2.01
C LEU A 100 -6.78 -6.13 -3.46
N LEU A 101 -5.50 -5.92 -3.81
CA LEU A 101 -5.11 -5.53 -5.17
C LEU A 101 -5.46 -6.61 -6.20
N VAL A 102 -5.20 -7.88 -5.90
CA VAL A 102 -5.55 -9.01 -6.77
C VAL A 102 -7.06 -9.11 -6.96
N GLU A 103 -7.85 -9.03 -5.88
CA GLU A 103 -9.32 -9.07 -5.95
C GLU A 103 -9.91 -7.89 -6.74
N LEU A 104 -9.20 -6.76 -6.79
CA LEU A 104 -9.58 -5.58 -7.58
C LEU A 104 -9.13 -5.65 -9.05
N GLY A 105 -8.46 -6.73 -9.45
CA GLY A 105 -8.07 -7.01 -10.82
C GLY A 105 -6.65 -6.59 -11.21
N ALA A 106 -5.83 -6.13 -10.25
CA ALA A 106 -4.44 -5.79 -10.53
C ALA A 106 -3.60 -7.02 -10.93
N ASP A 107 -2.71 -6.84 -11.89
CA ASP A 107 -1.64 -7.79 -12.20
C ASP A 107 -0.50 -7.63 -11.16
N LEU A 108 -0.78 -8.09 -9.92
CA LEU A 108 0.20 -8.01 -8.85
C LEU A 108 1.27 -9.09 -9.04
N ARG A 109 2.53 -8.70 -9.15
CA ARG A 109 3.64 -9.63 -9.43
C ARG A 109 4.51 -9.93 -8.23
N TYR A 110 4.61 -8.99 -7.30
CA TYR A 110 5.50 -9.09 -6.15
C TYR A 110 4.90 -8.43 -4.92
N VAL A 111 5.04 -9.11 -3.79
CA VAL A 111 4.80 -8.55 -2.46
C VAL A 111 6.03 -8.80 -1.58
N GLY A 112 6.76 -7.73 -1.26
CA GLY A 112 7.86 -7.74 -0.30
C GLY A 112 7.39 -7.25 1.06
N SER A 113 7.67 -8.01 2.10
CA SER A 113 7.45 -7.60 3.49
C SER A 113 8.73 -7.74 4.28
N ALA A 114 9.14 -6.71 4.99
CA ALA A 114 10.26 -6.79 5.93
C ALA A 114 9.92 -7.65 7.16
N CYS A 115 8.65 -7.94 7.39
CA CYS A 115 8.19 -8.79 8.47
C CYS A 115 8.45 -10.28 8.18
N PRO A 116 8.63 -11.11 9.23
CA PRO A 116 8.80 -12.54 9.06
C PRO A 116 7.47 -13.24 8.69
N ALA A 117 7.59 -14.44 8.11
CA ALA A 117 6.47 -15.37 8.03
C ALA A 117 6.05 -15.79 9.45
N THR A 118 4.75 -15.85 9.68
CA THR A 118 4.13 -16.25 10.95
C THR A 118 2.90 -17.12 10.67
N ALA A 119 2.37 -17.79 11.69
CA ALA A 119 1.10 -18.51 11.56
C ALA A 119 -0.07 -17.58 11.19
N HIS A 120 0.02 -16.29 11.49
CA HIS A 120 -1.06 -15.33 11.28
C HIS A 120 -1.05 -14.68 9.87
N ASN A 121 -0.02 -14.92 9.06
CA ASN A 121 0.06 -14.42 7.68
C ASN A 121 0.32 -15.53 6.64
N ALA A 122 0.39 -16.79 7.09
CA ALA A 122 0.67 -17.93 6.22
C ALA A 122 -0.44 -18.15 5.17
N ASP A 123 -1.70 -18.06 5.57
CA ASP A 123 -2.84 -18.23 4.67
C ASP A 123 -2.90 -17.15 3.60
N ASP A 124 -2.61 -15.88 3.98
CA ASP A 124 -2.56 -14.78 3.03
C ASP A 124 -1.42 -14.95 2.03
N ALA A 125 -0.27 -15.44 2.49
CA ALA A 125 0.86 -15.74 1.61
C ALA A 125 0.54 -16.88 0.64
N ALA A 126 -0.04 -17.97 1.14
CA ALA A 126 -0.45 -19.12 0.31
C ALA A 126 -1.49 -18.69 -0.74
N TRP A 127 -2.45 -17.87 -0.35
CA TRP A 127 -3.47 -17.35 -1.26
C TRP A 127 -2.83 -16.50 -2.38
N LEU A 128 -1.94 -15.58 -2.04
CA LEU A 128 -1.21 -14.76 -3.02
C LEU A 128 -0.37 -15.61 -3.98
N GLN A 129 0.36 -16.58 -3.45
CA GLN A 129 1.18 -17.50 -4.26
C GLN A 129 0.32 -18.32 -5.22
N ALA A 130 -0.86 -18.79 -4.78
CA ALA A 130 -1.82 -19.47 -5.64
C ALA A 130 -2.35 -18.60 -6.78
N HIS A 131 -2.32 -17.27 -6.61
CA HIS A 131 -2.66 -16.29 -7.65
C HIS A 131 -1.44 -15.82 -8.47
N GLY A 132 -0.30 -16.50 -8.37
CA GLY A 132 0.89 -16.21 -9.16
C GLY A 132 1.72 -15.02 -8.66
N VAL A 133 1.49 -14.58 -7.44
CA VAL A 133 2.25 -13.48 -6.81
C VAL A 133 3.49 -14.03 -6.12
N GLN A 134 4.64 -13.46 -6.41
CA GLN A 134 5.86 -13.74 -5.64
C GLN A 134 5.78 -13.05 -4.29
N VAL A 135 5.78 -13.83 -3.20
CA VAL A 135 5.77 -13.31 -1.82
C VAL A 135 7.17 -13.48 -1.22
N GLN A 136 7.74 -12.39 -0.75
CA GLN A 136 9.06 -12.37 -0.11
C GLN A 136 8.95 -11.84 1.31
N PHE A 137 9.16 -12.71 2.30
CA PHE A 137 9.30 -12.32 3.70
C PHE A 137 10.75 -11.91 4.01
N ARG A 138 10.92 -11.03 4.97
CA ARG A 138 12.21 -10.42 5.32
C ARG A 138 12.90 -9.84 4.09
N ALA A 139 12.10 -9.25 3.21
CA ALA A 139 12.59 -8.64 1.99
C ALA A 139 13.63 -7.56 2.30
N SER A 140 14.76 -7.63 1.59
CA SER A 140 15.73 -6.55 1.61
C SER A 140 15.36 -5.48 0.57
N LEU A 141 15.91 -4.29 0.74
CA LEU A 141 15.74 -3.21 -0.24
C LEU A 141 16.20 -3.64 -1.64
N GLU A 142 17.29 -4.38 -1.73
CA GLU A 142 17.82 -4.88 -3.00
C GLU A 142 16.82 -5.80 -3.70
N GLN A 143 16.17 -6.70 -2.95
CA GLN A 143 15.14 -7.59 -3.51
C GLN A 143 13.92 -6.82 -4.00
N ASP A 144 13.45 -5.82 -3.25
CA ASP A 144 12.34 -4.95 -3.66
C ASP A 144 12.68 -4.16 -4.94
N LEU A 145 13.89 -3.61 -5.03
CA LEU A 145 14.38 -2.89 -6.20
C LEU A 145 14.58 -3.82 -7.41
N GLU A 146 15.06 -5.02 -7.19
CA GLU A 146 15.22 -6.04 -8.24
C GLU A 146 13.86 -6.45 -8.80
N ALA A 147 12.87 -6.72 -7.93
CA ALA A 147 11.51 -7.03 -8.36
C ALA A 147 10.88 -5.89 -9.17
N MET A 148 11.03 -4.64 -8.73
CA MET A 148 10.57 -3.48 -9.50
C MET A 148 11.20 -3.43 -10.89
N ARG A 149 12.52 -3.66 -10.99
CA ARG A 149 13.22 -3.65 -12.29
C ARG A 149 12.82 -4.83 -13.18
N ALA A 150 12.68 -6.03 -12.62
CA ALA A 150 12.37 -7.24 -13.36
C ALA A 150 10.94 -7.22 -13.89
N TYR A 151 9.98 -6.78 -13.08
CA TYR A 151 8.58 -6.76 -13.46
C TYR A 151 8.14 -5.52 -14.23
N GLN A 152 8.91 -4.42 -14.19
CA GLN A 152 8.58 -3.14 -14.85
C GLN A 152 7.10 -2.74 -14.66
N PRO A 153 6.67 -2.48 -13.41
CA PRO A 153 5.27 -2.24 -13.09
C PRO A 153 4.80 -0.88 -13.63
N GLN A 154 3.49 -0.76 -13.79
CA GLN A 154 2.81 0.51 -14.08
C GLN A 154 2.55 1.33 -12.81
N LEU A 155 2.63 0.67 -11.66
CA LEU A 155 2.58 1.30 -10.34
C LEU A 155 3.48 0.53 -9.36
N THR A 156 4.34 1.23 -8.68
CA THR A 156 5.10 0.69 -7.54
C THR A 156 4.57 1.28 -6.25
N ILE A 157 4.22 0.43 -5.30
CA ILE A 157 3.88 0.83 -3.94
C ILE A 157 5.00 0.35 -3.04
N GLY A 158 5.64 1.26 -2.29
CA GLY A 158 6.82 0.83 -1.56
C GLY A 158 7.28 1.78 -0.46
N THR A 159 8.44 1.43 0.09
CA THR A 159 9.17 2.26 1.05
C THR A 159 9.79 3.48 0.36
N THR A 160 10.28 4.43 1.14
CA THR A 160 10.88 5.66 0.59
C THR A 160 11.97 5.40 -0.46
N PRO A 161 12.95 4.50 -0.24
CA PRO A 161 13.96 4.23 -1.26
C PRO A 161 13.40 3.60 -2.54
N VAL A 162 12.42 2.70 -2.41
CA VAL A 162 11.75 2.06 -3.56
C VAL A 162 10.99 3.09 -4.38
N VAL A 163 10.22 3.97 -3.71
CA VAL A 163 9.49 5.06 -4.37
C VAL A 163 10.44 6.04 -5.07
N GLN A 164 11.59 6.33 -4.46
CA GLN A 164 12.60 7.18 -5.09
C GLN A 164 13.16 6.54 -6.37
N ALA A 165 13.55 5.28 -6.30
CA ALA A 165 14.05 4.55 -7.47
C ALA A 165 12.99 4.41 -8.57
N ALA A 166 11.71 4.20 -8.20
CA ALA A 166 10.60 4.17 -9.15
C ALA A 166 10.43 5.51 -9.89
N LYS A 167 10.53 6.64 -9.17
CA LYS A 167 10.47 7.98 -9.78
C LYS A 167 11.62 8.22 -10.75
N GLU A 168 12.83 7.79 -10.42
CA GLU A 168 14.00 7.85 -11.31
C GLU A 168 13.79 7.00 -12.57
N ALA A 169 13.11 5.85 -12.43
CA ALA A 169 12.72 4.98 -13.54
C ALA A 169 11.45 5.43 -14.28
N ARG A 170 10.86 6.58 -13.96
CA ARG A 170 9.59 7.11 -14.49
C ARG A 170 8.38 6.23 -14.23
N ILE A 171 8.42 5.46 -13.15
CA ILE A 171 7.32 4.59 -12.75
C ILE A 171 6.45 5.34 -11.74
N PRO A 172 5.13 5.46 -11.95
CA PRO A 172 4.19 5.94 -10.96
C PRO A 172 4.37 5.21 -9.64
N SER A 173 4.37 5.94 -8.54
CA SER A 173 4.71 5.33 -7.25
C SER A 173 3.98 5.97 -6.08
N LEU A 174 3.67 5.15 -5.07
CA LEU A 174 3.02 5.53 -3.83
C LEU A 174 3.80 5.01 -2.63
N TYR A 175 3.86 5.83 -1.58
CA TYR A 175 4.41 5.39 -0.30
C TYR A 175 3.42 4.47 0.41
N PHE A 176 3.87 3.26 0.77
CA PHE A 176 3.02 2.26 1.42
C PHE A 176 2.41 2.77 2.72
N THR A 177 3.22 3.29 3.63
CA THR A 177 2.77 3.85 4.90
C THR A 177 1.72 4.94 4.72
N ASN A 178 1.95 5.88 3.81
CA ASN A 178 0.99 6.97 3.57
C ASN A 178 -0.34 6.43 2.98
N LEU A 179 -0.26 5.38 2.17
CA LEU A 179 -1.43 4.77 1.56
C LEU A 179 -2.36 4.17 2.62
N ILE A 180 -1.81 3.39 3.56
CA ILE A 180 -2.61 2.66 4.55
C ILE A 180 -2.94 3.48 5.79
N SER A 181 -2.12 4.48 6.16
CA SER A 181 -2.36 5.33 7.34
C SER A 181 -3.49 6.34 7.12
N ALA A 182 -3.65 6.81 5.90
CA ALA A 182 -4.61 7.85 5.58
C ALA A 182 -6.00 7.31 5.16
N ARG A 183 -6.15 5.99 5.05
CA ARG A 183 -7.36 5.37 4.49
C ARG A 183 -7.75 4.09 5.20
N PRO A 184 -9.06 3.80 5.28
CA PRO A 184 -9.49 2.51 5.78
C PRO A 184 -8.95 1.41 4.85
N LEU A 185 -8.53 0.29 5.44
CA LEU A 185 -8.08 -0.90 4.69
C LEU A 185 -9.19 -1.95 4.62
N MET A 186 -10.08 -1.98 5.61
CA MET A 186 -11.04 -3.07 5.80
C MET A 186 -12.34 -2.85 5.04
N GLY A 187 -12.94 -3.95 4.63
CA GLY A 187 -14.23 -3.99 3.95
C GLY A 187 -14.27 -3.28 2.61
N ALA A 188 -15.46 -3.04 2.09
CA ALA A 188 -15.69 -2.38 0.81
C ALA A 188 -15.20 -0.92 0.79
N ALA A 189 -15.29 -0.21 1.91
CA ALA A 189 -14.82 1.17 2.03
C ALA A 189 -13.30 1.29 1.79
N GLY A 190 -12.53 0.30 2.26
CA GLY A 190 -11.09 0.22 2.00
C GLY A 190 -10.79 0.09 0.51
N ALA A 191 -11.48 -0.81 -0.16
CA ALA A 191 -11.32 -1.03 -1.60
C ALA A 191 -11.54 0.25 -2.41
N GLY A 192 -12.68 0.92 -2.24
CA GLY A 192 -13.02 2.13 -3.00
C GLY A 192 -12.02 3.27 -2.79
N SER A 193 -11.64 3.51 -1.55
CA SER A 193 -10.71 4.58 -1.19
C SER A 193 -9.30 4.35 -1.73
N LEU A 194 -8.77 3.14 -1.63
CA LEU A 194 -7.42 2.80 -2.08
C LEU A 194 -7.32 2.84 -3.61
N VAL A 195 -8.31 2.29 -4.31
CA VAL A 195 -8.34 2.27 -5.78
C VAL A 195 -8.29 3.67 -6.37
N GLN A 196 -9.06 4.61 -5.85
CA GLN A 196 -9.07 5.99 -6.37
C GLN A 196 -7.68 6.62 -6.37
N VAL A 197 -6.89 6.40 -5.34
CA VAL A 197 -5.54 6.94 -5.25
C VAL A 197 -4.58 6.23 -6.20
N MET A 198 -4.71 4.92 -6.33
CA MET A 198 -3.88 4.14 -7.24
C MET A 198 -4.19 4.48 -8.69
N GLN A 199 -5.46 4.57 -9.06
CA GLN A 199 -5.90 5.01 -10.39
C GLN A 199 -5.39 6.42 -10.71
N ALA A 200 -5.51 7.36 -9.76
CA ALA A 200 -5.01 8.71 -9.94
C ALA A 200 -3.47 8.76 -10.11
N ALA A 201 -2.73 7.91 -9.39
CA ALA A 201 -1.29 7.82 -9.55
C ALA A 201 -0.92 7.24 -10.93
N MET A 202 -1.57 6.17 -11.37
CA MET A 202 -1.34 5.52 -12.67
C MET A 202 -1.72 6.45 -13.84
N ALA A 203 -2.82 7.19 -13.72
CA ALA A 203 -3.27 8.14 -14.75
C ALA A 203 -2.34 9.37 -14.89
N ASN A 204 -1.48 9.62 -13.92
CA ASN A 204 -0.64 10.83 -13.88
C ASN A 204 0.80 10.57 -14.36
N GLN A 205 0.99 9.74 -15.37
CA GLN A 205 2.30 9.39 -15.95
C GLN A 205 3.08 10.64 -16.36
N ALA A 206 2.43 11.62 -16.98
CA ALA A 206 3.07 12.85 -17.42
C ALA A 206 3.77 13.63 -16.29
N ARG A 207 3.27 13.52 -15.06
CA ARG A 207 3.94 14.12 -13.88
C ARG A 207 5.27 13.43 -13.58
N PHE A 208 5.30 12.11 -13.70
CA PHE A 208 6.53 11.33 -13.46
C PHE A 208 7.55 11.59 -14.56
N ASP A 209 7.11 11.72 -15.79
CA ASP A 209 7.96 12.11 -16.93
C ASP A 209 8.57 13.50 -16.73
N THR A 210 7.75 14.47 -16.30
CA THR A 210 8.22 15.83 -15.98
C THR A 210 9.20 15.82 -14.80
N MET A 211 8.93 15.06 -13.76
CA MET A 211 9.83 14.92 -12.61
C MET A 211 11.17 14.28 -13.04
N SER A 212 11.13 13.25 -13.85
CA SER A 212 12.32 12.60 -14.37
C SER A 212 13.14 13.52 -15.27
N ALA A 213 12.50 14.29 -16.13
CA ALA A 213 13.19 15.30 -16.94
C ALA A 213 13.84 16.39 -16.07
N PHE A 214 13.16 16.82 -15.00
CA PHE A 214 13.69 17.78 -14.05
C PHE A 214 14.90 17.26 -13.28
N PHE A 215 14.87 15.99 -12.87
CA PHE A 215 15.97 15.35 -12.13
C PHE A 215 16.98 14.64 -13.05
N GLY A 216 16.68 14.50 -14.33
CA GLY A 216 17.49 13.73 -15.29
C GLY A 216 18.86 14.33 -15.55
N GLU A 217 19.04 15.61 -15.29
CA GLU A 217 20.33 16.29 -15.33
C GLU A 217 21.02 16.37 -13.95
N VAL A 218 20.31 16.00 -12.89
CA VAL A 218 20.81 16.02 -11.51
C VAL A 218 21.22 14.62 -11.10
N GLY A 219 22.52 14.38 -11.04
CA GLY A 219 23.06 13.10 -10.55
C GLY A 219 23.28 12.01 -11.59
N GLN A 220 23.25 12.34 -12.88
CA GLN A 220 23.67 11.44 -13.95
C GLN A 220 25.19 11.53 -14.14
N GLY A 221 25.90 10.58 -13.60
CA GLY A 221 27.34 10.38 -13.79
C GLY A 221 27.84 9.30 -12.86
N ASP A 222 29.05 8.80 -13.11
CA ASP A 222 29.71 7.73 -12.37
C ASP A 222 29.90 7.99 -10.85
N GLY A 223 29.25 8.97 -10.35
CA GLY A 223 29.38 9.34 -8.98
C GLY A 223 28.10 9.79 -8.29
N ALA A 224 27.01 9.47 -8.88
CA ALA A 224 25.62 9.67 -8.53
C ALA A 224 25.29 10.18 -7.13
N GLY A 225 24.82 11.36 -7.07
CA GLY A 225 24.12 11.95 -5.93
C GLY A 225 24.19 13.47 -5.99
N VAL A 226 23.12 14.11 -5.61
CA VAL A 226 22.96 15.57 -5.46
C VAL A 226 24.16 16.24 -4.74
N TRP A 227 24.90 15.46 -3.98
CA TRP A 227 26.02 15.89 -3.15
C TRP A 227 27.39 15.88 -3.85
N ARG A 228 27.48 15.43 -5.11
CA ARG A 228 28.73 15.34 -5.85
C ARG A 228 28.85 16.34 -6.99
N ASP A 229 27.77 17.08 -7.29
CA ASP A 229 27.80 18.09 -8.33
C ASP A 229 28.56 19.33 -7.86
N PRO A 230 29.32 19.98 -8.72
CA PRO A 230 30.02 21.20 -8.36
C PRO A 230 29.04 22.27 -7.81
N PRO A 231 29.37 22.95 -6.73
CA PRO A 231 28.48 23.97 -6.11
C PRO A 231 28.02 25.07 -7.07
N THR A 232 28.71 25.27 -8.17
CA THR A 232 28.43 26.26 -9.21
C THR A 232 27.17 25.97 -10.02
N GLU A 233 26.81 24.72 -10.28
CA GLU A 233 25.60 24.34 -11.02
C GLU A 233 24.34 24.58 -10.19
N HIS A 234 24.38 24.26 -8.91
CA HIS A 234 23.29 24.55 -8.00
C HIS A 234 23.06 26.05 -7.76
N ALA A 235 24.11 26.86 -7.88
CA ALA A 235 24.01 28.30 -7.75
C ALA A 235 23.21 28.95 -8.89
N GLY A 236 23.38 28.44 -10.12
CA GLY A 236 22.62 28.88 -11.30
C GLY A 236 21.11 28.56 -11.14
N PHE A 237 20.78 27.35 -10.75
CA PHE A 237 19.39 26.95 -10.52
C PHE A 237 18.72 27.77 -9.41
N ARG A 238 19.37 27.95 -8.27
CA ARG A 238 18.84 28.75 -7.17
C ARG A 238 18.61 30.23 -7.58
N LYS A 239 19.51 30.77 -8.39
CA LYS A 239 19.40 32.14 -8.91
C LYS A 239 18.20 32.29 -9.86
N GLU A 240 17.97 31.33 -10.73
CA GLU A 240 16.84 31.33 -11.65
C GLU A 240 15.51 31.11 -10.91
N GLN A 241 15.43 30.21 -9.94
CA GLN A 241 14.25 30.03 -9.09
C GLN A 241 13.91 31.27 -8.29
N ARG A 242 14.91 31.95 -7.79
CA ARG A 242 14.72 33.25 -7.08
C ARG A 242 14.16 34.32 -8.02
N ARG A 243 14.72 34.44 -9.23
CA ARG A 243 14.25 35.34 -10.27
C ARG A 243 12.78 35.07 -10.67
N LEU A 244 12.40 33.81 -10.83
CA LEU A 244 11.02 33.41 -11.13
C LEU A 244 10.05 33.78 -10.00
N ARG A 245 10.43 33.53 -8.76
CA ARG A 245 9.64 33.92 -7.57
C ARG A 245 9.45 35.43 -7.48
N ASP A 246 10.52 36.21 -7.68
CA ASP A 246 10.47 37.67 -7.64
C ASP A 246 9.59 38.23 -8.77
N LYS A 247 9.63 37.62 -9.95
CA LYS A 247 8.77 37.98 -11.10
C LYS A 247 7.29 37.67 -10.79
N ALA A 248 7.00 36.52 -10.21
CA ALA A 248 5.65 36.11 -9.81
C ALA A 248 5.10 37.04 -8.70
N ALA A 249 5.91 37.39 -7.71
CA ALA A 249 5.52 38.30 -6.64
C ALA A 249 5.22 39.73 -7.16
N LYS A 250 6.02 40.21 -8.10
CA LYS A 250 5.78 41.52 -8.77
C LYS A 250 4.47 41.51 -9.57
N ARG A 251 4.18 40.41 -10.25
CA ARG A 251 2.94 40.27 -11.03
C ARG A 251 1.70 40.27 -10.12
N ARG A 252 1.73 39.53 -9.02
CA ARG A 252 0.64 39.53 -8.03
C ARG A 252 0.38 40.92 -7.44
N LYS A 253 1.44 41.64 -7.07
CA LYS A 253 1.31 43.04 -6.57
C LYS A 253 0.73 43.99 -7.61
N ALA A 254 1.02 43.78 -8.89
CA ALA A 254 0.45 44.61 -9.95
C ALA A 254 -1.05 44.25 -10.20
N GLU A 255 -1.44 43.03 -10.02
CA GLU A 255 -2.83 42.55 -10.13
C GLU A 255 -3.70 42.98 -8.93
N GLU A 256 -3.11 43.16 -7.74
CA GLU A 256 -3.80 43.65 -6.52
C GLU A 256 -3.95 45.20 -6.50
N MET A 257 -3.32 45.92 -7.42
CA MET A 257 -3.39 47.40 -7.52
C MET A 257 -4.34 47.91 -8.61
N ILE A 258 -5.03 47.01 -9.31
CA ILE A 258 -6.08 47.29 -10.30
C ILE A 258 -7.44 46.94 -9.72
#